data_83f8a905e38f2b97ab0323c016c9841f
#
_entry.id   83f8a905e38f2b97ab0323c016c9841f
#
_cell.length_a   1.000
_cell.length_b   1.000
_cell.length_c   1.000
_cell.angle_alpha   90.00
_cell.angle_beta   90.00
_cell.angle_gamma   90.00
#
_symmetry.space_group_name_H-M   'P 1'
#
loop_
_entity.id
_entity.type
_entity.pdbx_description
1 polymer ?
#
loop_
_entity_poly.entity_id
_entity_poly.type
_entity_poly.pdbx_seq_one_letter_code
_entity_poly.pdbx_strand_id
1 'polypeptide(L)'
;MMTANNSCLPVEVRTAVYRRALAQGYLNACTTLGITVSATLDELQMTIALELEGFYVRRHGAEAGMEMACTMLCDMVEPDLLTAPPRLTRLGATMMDELFCSQLAATRRATLH
;
A
#
# COMPACT_ATOMS: atom_id res chain seq x y z
N MET A 1 3.92 16.15 26.68
CA MET A 1 3.86 15.82 26.04
C MET A 1 3.76 15.36 25.33
N MET A 2 3.66 15.20 25.11
CA MET A 2 3.55 14.70 24.44
C MET A 2 3.85 14.43 23.59
N THR A 3 3.80 14.22 24.02
CA THR A 3 4.46 13.79 22.90
C THR A 3 3.72 13.84 21.61
N ALA A 4 4.04 14.69 20.85
CA ALA A 4 3.53 14.70 19.55
C ALA A 4 4.11 13.53 18.80
N ASN A 5 3.39 12.47 18.69
CA ASN A 5 3.84 11.34 17.91
C ASN A 5 2.71 10.95 16.96
N ASN A 6 2.95 9.93 16.15
CA ASN A 6 1.99 9.54 15.15
C ASN A 6 0.66 9.09 15.72
N SER A 7 0.63 8.67 16.99
CA SER A 7 -0.61 8.25 17.60
C SER A 7 -1.57 9.42 17.82
N CYS A 8 -1.09 10.66 17.70
CA CYS A 8 -1.95 11.83 17.80
C CYS A 8 -2.69 12.13 16.51
N LEU A 9 -2.31 11.49 15.40
CA LEU A 9 -2.98 11.71 14.12
C LEU A 9 -4.24 10.88 14.02
N PRO A 10 -5.30 11.42 13.38
CA PRO A 10 -6.48 10.60 13.10
C PRO A 10 -6.11 9.36 12.28
N VAL A 11 -6.87 8.30 12.48
CA VAL A 11 -6.59 7.04 11.80
C VAL A 11 -6.65 7.20 10.28
N GLU A 12 -7.54 8.06 9.78
CA GLU A 12 -7.64 8.31 8.34
C GLU A 12 -6.35 8.89 7.77
N VAL A 13 -5.72 9.78 8.53
CA VAL A 13 -4.45 10.39 8.09
C VAL A 13 -3.34 9.37 8.11
N ARG A 14 -3.24 8.57 9.18
CA ARG A 14 -2.22 7.53 9.25
C ARG A 14 -2.39 6.50 8.13
N THR A 15 -3.62 6.11 7.88
CA THR A 15 -3.94 5.17 6.81
C THR A 15 -3.51 5.72 5.46
N ALA A 16 -3.78 7.00 5.21
CA ALA A 16 -3.39 7.64 3.94
C ALA A 16 -1.87 7.66 3.76
N VAL A 17 -1.13 7.89 4.83
CA VAL A 17 0.34 7.88 4.78
C VAL A 17 0.84 6.48 4.38
N TYR A 18 0.34 5.45 5.03
CA TYR A 18 0.75 4.08 4.73
C TYR A 18 0.30 3.64 3.34
N ARG A 19 -0.90 4.06 2.93
CA ARG A 19 -1.41 3.75 1.58
C ARG A 19 -0.49 4.31 0.52
N ARG A 20 -0.09 5.57 0.67
CA ARG A 20 0.80 6.21 -0.28
C ARG A 20 2.17 5.53 -0.29
N ALA A 21 2.70 5.23 0.90
CA ALA A 21 4.00 4.55 1.00
C ALA A 21 3.95 3.17 0.35
N LEU A 22 2.86 2.44 0.54
CA LEU A 22 2.69 1.12 -0.07
C LEU A 22 2.65 1.23 -1.59
N ALA A 23 1.88 2.17 -2.12
CA ALA A 23 1.77 2.37 -3.57
C ALA A 23 3.12 2.79 -4.16
N GLN A 24 3.79 3.75 -3.53
CA GLN A 24 5.08 4.23 -4.02
C GLN A 24 6.14 3.13 -3.94
N GLY A 25 6.15 2.38 -2.83
CA GLY A 25 7.10 1.28 -2.67
C GLY A 25 6.90 0.20 -3.73
N TYR A 26 5.65 -0.07 -4.09
CA TYR A 26 5.37 -1.03 -5.15
C TYR A 26 5.89 -0.54 -6.50
N LEU A 27 5.65 0.72 -6.84
CA LEU A 27 6.17 1.30 -8.09
C LEU A 27 7.68 1.26 -8.11
N ASN A 28 8.32 1.59 -6.99
CA ASN A 28 9.79 1.56 -6.91
C ASN A 28 10.32 0.14 -7.10
N ALA A 29 9.67 -0.84 -6.49
CA ALA A 29 10.08 -2.24 -6.62
C ALA A 29 9.94 -2.72 -8.06
N CYS A 30 8.83 -2.39 -8.71
CA CYS A 30 8.61 -2.77 -10.09
C CYS A 30 9.64 -2.12 -11.01
N THR A 31 9.93 -0.84 -10.79
CA THR A 31 10.94 -0.12 -11.58
C THR A 31 12.31 -0.80 -11.44
N THR A 32 12.67 -1.17 -10.21
CA THR A 32 13.95 -1.84 -9.97
C THR A 32 14.04 -3.16 -10.72
N LEU A 33 12.93 -3.87 -10.84
CA LEU A 33 12.88 -5.14 -11.56
C LEU A 33 12.70 -4.98 -13.07
N GLY A 34 12.58 -3.74 -13.55
CA GLY A 34 12.36 -3.49 -14.97
C GLY A 34 10.93 -3.76 -15.42
N ILE A 35 10.00 -3.80 -14.47
CA ILE A 35 8.59 -4.06 -14.78
C ILE A 35 7.86 -2.72 -14.89
N THR A 36 7.19 -2.51 -16.03
CA THR A 36 6.37 -1.31 -16.22
C THR A 36 4.97 -1.55 -15.69
N VAL A 37 4.53 -0.67 -14.80
CA VAL A 37 3.17 -0.71 -14.27
C VAL A 37 2.38 0.39 -14.96
N SER A 38 1.26 0.02 -15.58
CA SER A 38 0.45 0.98 -16.33
C SER A 38 -0.39 1.89 -15.44
N ALA A 39 -0.59 1.50 -14.17
CA ALA A 39 -1.38 2.31 -13.24
C ALA A 39 -0.55 3.45 -12.68
N THR A 40 -1.21 4.59 -12.49
CA THR A 40 -0.58 5.74 -11.83
C THR A 40 -0.55 5.54 -10.32
N LEU A 41 0.23 6.38 -9.65
CA LEU A 41 0.27 6.34 -8.18
C LEU A 41 -1.13 6.53 -7.59
N ASP A 42 -1.91 7.45 -8.15
CA ASP A 42 -3.26 7.69 -7.66
C ASP A 42 -4.18 6.49 -7.87
N GLU A 43 -4.05 5.83 -9.01
CA GLU A 43 -4.83 4.63 -9.29
C GLU A 43 -4.48 3.50 -8.36
N LEU A 44 -3.20 3.34 -8.05
CA LEU A 44 -2.76 2.32 -7.09
C LEU A 44 -3.34 2.61 -5.70
N GLN A 45 -3.29 3.86 -5.28
CA GLN A 45 -3.86 4.23 -3.99
C GLN A 45 -5.35 4.00 -3.93
N MET A 46 -6.07 4.31 -5.01
CA MET A 46 -7.52 4.07 -5.06
C MET A 46 -7.84 2.59 -4.94
N THR A 47 -7.09 1.75 -5.63
CA THR A 47 -7.31 0.30 -5.55
C THR A 47 -7.03 -0.22 -4.14
N ILE A 48 -5.98 0.26 -3.51
CA ILE A 48 -5.68 -0.12 -2.11
C ILE A 48 -6.84 0.29 -1.21
N ALA A 49 -7.35 1.50 -1.38
CA ALA A 49 -8.45 1.98 -0.55
C ALA A 49 -9.71 1.12 -0.75
N LEU A 50 -10.03 0.80 -1.99
CA LEU A 50 -11.25 0.04 -2.28
C LEU A 50 -11.13 -1.43 -1.89
N GLU A 51 -10.00 -2.06 -2.20
CA GLU A 51 -9.86 -3.50 -2.05
C GLU A 51 -9.35 -3.92 -0.68
N LEU A 52 -8.41 -3.18 -0.09
CA LEU A 52 -7.88 -3.54 1.21
C LEU A 52 -8.62 -2.84 2.34
N GLU A 53 -8.67 -1.51 2.30
CA GLU A 53 -9.34 -0.77 3.37
C GLU A 53 -10.83 -1.02 3.35
N GLY A 54 -11.43 -1.01 2.17
CA GLY A 54 -12.85 -1.27 2.02
C GLY A 54 -13.27 -2.65 2.50
N PHE A 55 -12.40 -3.64 2.36
CA PHE A 55 -12.67 -4.99 2.86
C PHE A 55 -12.95 -4.96 4.37
N TYR A 56 -12.08 -4.29 5.12
CA TYR A 56 -12.25 -4.22 6.56
C TYR A 56 -13.41 -3.33 6.98
N VAL A 57 -13.60 -2.22 6.28
CA VAL A 57 -14.69 -1.30 6.59
C VAL A 57 -16.05 -1.96 6.37
N ARG A 58 -16.19 -2.72 5.28
CA ARG A 58 -17.45 -3.41 5.00
C ARG A 58 -17.75 -4.50 6.03
N ARG A 59 -16.72 -5.12 6.59
CA ARG A 59 -16.90 -6.21 7.55
C ARG A 59 -17.07 -5.73 8.99
N HIS A 60 -16.40 -4.65 9.36
CA HIS A 60 -16.29 -4.25 10.76
C HIS A 60 -16.81 -2.84 11.05
N GLY A 61 -17.32 -2.14 10.04
CA GLY A 61 -17.78 -0.78 10.19
C GLY A 61 -16.69 0.24 9.94
N ALA A 62 -17.09 1.49 9.82
CA ALA A 62 -16.17 2.54 9.39
C ALA A 62 -15.02 2.74 10.37
N GLU A 63 -15.31 2.79 11.67
CA GLU A 63 -14.28 3.09 12.66
C GLU A 63 -13.37 1.89 12.91
N ALA A 64 -13.95 0.76 13.30
CA ALA A 64 -13.15 -0.44 13.59
C ALA A 64 -12.45 -0.96 12.34
N GLY A 65 -13.13 -0.92 11.21
CA GLY A 65 -12.56 -1.37 9.95
C GLY A 65 -11.37 -0.54 9.53
N MET A 66 -11.44 0.78 9.70
CA MET A 66 -10.33 1.65 9.34
C MET A 66 -9.12 1.43 10.26
N GLU A 67 -9.36 1.17 11.55
CA GLU A 67 -8.26 0.84 12.47
C GLU A 67 -7.56 -0.44 12.05
N MET A 68 -8.33 -1.45 11.68
CA MET A 68 -7.76 -2.73 11.23
C MET A 68 -6.98 -2.55 9.93
N ALA A 69 -7.53 -1.78 9.00
CA ALA A 69 -6.87 -1.50 7.73
C ALA A 69 -5.55 -0.76 7.96
N CYS A 70 -5.56 0.23 8.85
CA CYS A 70 -4.37 0.99 9.17
C CYS A 70 -3.26 0.07 9.71
N THR A 71 -3.62 -0.83 10.62
CA THR A 71 -2.67 -1.79 11.18
C THR A 71 -2.10 -2.69 10.09
N MET A 72 -2.96 -3.19 9.21
CA MET A 72 -2.53 -4.04 8.11
C MET A 72 -1.57 -3.30 7.18
N LEU A 73 -1.92 -2.07 6.79
CA LEU A 73 -1.07 -1.29 5.89
C LEU A 73 0.28 -0.98 6.55
N CYS A 74 0.28 -0.71 7.85
CA CYS A 74 1.52 -0.46 8.58
C CYS A 74 2.48 -1.65 8.49
N ASP A 75 1.93 -2.87 8.51
CA ASP A 75 2.73 -4.09 8.43
C ASP A 75 3.22 -4.38 7.01
N MET A 76 2.73 -3.65 6.02
CA MET A 76 3.10 -3.87 4.62
C MET A 76 4.27 -3.02 4.16
N VAL A 77 4.68 -2.02 4.93
CA VAL A 77 5.80 -1.14 4.58
C VAL A 77 6.84 -1.18 5.68
N GLU A 78 8.09 -0.97 5.31
CA GLU A 78 9.18 -0.99 6.27
C GLU A 78 9.16 0.27 7.14
N PRO A 79 9.61 0.16 8.41
CA PRO A 79 9.37 1.23 9.38
C PRO A 79 10.12 2.53 9.15
N ASP A 80 11.20 2.54 8.38
CA ASP A 80 11.95 3.77 8.17
C ASP A 80 11.50 4.56 6.95
N LEU A 81 10.23 4.47 6.61
CA LEU A 81 9.66 5.12 5.43
C LEU A 81 9.79 6.64 5.45
N LEU A 82 10.06 7.25 6.61
CA LEU A 82 10.19 8.69 6.69
C LEU A 82 11.60 9.18 6.35
N THR A 83 12.59 8.30 6.33
CA THR A 83 13.98 8.68 6.10
C THR A 83 14.59 8.06 4.86
N ALA A 84 13.86 7.19 4.18
CA ALA A 84 14.34 6.47 3.01
C ALA A 84 13.18 6.28 2.04
N PRO A 85 13.46 5.99 0.75
CA PRO A 85 12.37 5.65 -0.16
C PRO A 85 11.57 4.49 0.41
N PRO A 86 10.24 4.53 0.28
CA PRO A 86 9.40 3.46 0.84
C PRO A 86 9.76 2.11 0.26
N ARG A 87 9.79 1.10 1.10
CA ARG A 87 10.06 -0.28 0.70
C ARG A 87 9.01 -1.17 1.33
N LEU A 88 8.65 -2.22 0.59
CA LEU A 88 7.61 -3.15 1.03
C LEU A 88 8.22 -4.23 1.90
N THR A 89 7.45 -4.66 2.92
CA THR A 89 7.75 -5.91 3.60
C THR A 89 7.34 -7.05 2.68
N ARG A 90 7.68 -8.27 3.08
CA ARG A 90 7.23 -9.45 2.31
C ARG A 90 5.71 -9.49 2.23
N LEU A 91 5.02 -9.17 3.33
CA LEU A 91 3.56 -9.12 3.32
C LEU A 91 3.06 -8.10 2.31
N GLY A 92 3.66 -6.90 2.31
CA GLY A 92 3.26 -5.85 1.37
C GLY A 92 3.46 -6.27 -0.06
N ALA A 93 4.60 -6.87 -0.38
CA ALA A 93 4.87 -7.32 -1.74
C ALA A 93 3.86 -8.38 -2.18
N THR A 94 3.56 -9.34 -1.31
CA THR A 94 2.60 -10.40 -1.63
C THR A 94 1.21 -9.83 -1.88
N MET A 95 0.75 -8.93 -1.00
CA MET A 95 -0.58 -8.35 -1.13
C MET A 95 -0.70 -7.49 -2.38
N MET A 96 0.33 -6.70 -2.69
CA MET A 96 0.29 -5.87 -3.88
C MET A 96 0.32 -6.73 -5.15
N ASP A 97 1.11 -7.82 -5.15
CA ASP A 97 1.09 -8.74 -6.28
C ASP A 97 -0.30 -9.33 -6.48
N GLU A 98 -0.99 -9.68 -5.41
CA GLU A 98 -2.35 -10.23 -5.52
C GLU A 98 -3.33 -9.21 -6.07
N LEU A 99 -3.23 -7.96 -5.61
CA LEU A 99 -4.12 -6.90 -6.08
C LEU A 99 -3.90 -6.57 -7.55
N PHE A 100 -2.66 -6.65 -8.01
CA PHE A 100 -2.30 -6.20 -9.36
C PHE A 100 -1.75 -7.33 -10.21
N CYS A 101 -2.08 -8.58 -9.90
CA CYS A 101 -1.52 -9.73 -10.60
C CYS A 101 -1.81 -9.70 -12.09
N SER A 102 -2.99 -9.23 -12.49
CA SER A 102 -3.32 -9.18 -13.92
C SER A 102 -2.41 -8.20 -14.66
N GLN A 103 -2.08 -7.07 -14.05
CA GLN A 103 -1.18 -6.10 -14.64
C GLN A 103 0.23 -6.67 -14.72
N LEU A 104 0.71 -7.28 -13.63
CA LEU A 104 2.03 -7.88 -13.64
C LEU A 104 2.14 -9.01 -14.65
N ALA A 105 1.14 -9.85 -14.71
CA ALA A 105 1.13 -10.95 -15.67
C ALA A 105 1.17 -10.42 -17.10
N ALA A 106 0.37 -9.40 -17.41
CA ALA A 106 0.36 -8.81 -18.74
C ALA A 106 1.71 -8.18 -19.09
N THR A 107 2.30 -7.47 -18.12
CA THR A 107 3.61 -6.83 -18.31
C THR A 107 4.70 -7.88 -18.55
N ARG A 108 4.69 -8.95 -17.77
CA ARG A 108 5.67 -10.03 -17.94
C ARG A 108 5.54 -10.70 -19.31
N ARG A 109 4.32 -10.93 -19.76
CA ARG A 109 4.10 -11.51 -21.09
C ARG A 109 4.62 -10.58 -22.18
N ALA A 110 4.36 -9.27 -22.04
CA ALA A 110 4.86 -8.31 -23.02
C ALA A 110 6.39 -8.26 -23.01
N THR A 111 7.00 -8.38 -21.84
CA THR A 111 8.46 -8.36 -21.72
C THR A 111 9.10 -9.61 -22.33
N LEU A 112 8.43 -10.76 -22.24
CA LEU A 112 8.97 -12.01 -22.75
C LEU A 112 8.89 -12.12 -24.28
N HIS A 113 8.11 -11.27 -24.90
CA HIS A 113 8.02 -11.20 -26.35
C HIS A 113 8.98 -10.21 -26.92
#